data_fe66efd15f66b09431ed86c0a6ad5368
#
_entry.id   fe66efd15f66b09431ed86c0a6ad5368
#
_cell.length_a   1.000
_cell.length_b   1.000
_cell.length_c   1.000
_cell.angle_alpha   90.00
_cell.angle_beta   90.00
_cell.angle_gamma   90.00
#
_symmetry.space_group_name_H-M   'P 1'
#
loop_
_entity.id
_entity.type
_entity.pdbx_description
1 polymer ?
#
loop_
_entity_poly.entity_id
_entity_poly.type
_entity_poly.pdbx_seq_one_letter_code
_entity_poly.pdbx_strand_id
1 'polypeptide(L)'
;HTQRRRQRQMCIRDSMDLDACTVCGRCTSVCPANQTGKSLDPREIILKVGQVMSESGEPPVPATITTPGPLKVNSSNVFERITSEELWACTSCRACDEICPVNIEILDKILDMRRHLALMESDFPSELGKAYVAMENSSNPWGASQNDRLKWTEDLDFEVPVIDESNFEEYDYLYWIGCAGAFDDRNVPVTKAVATLLKRAGVSYAVLGPKEVCTGDSARRTGNEFVFQQLA
;
A
#
# COMPACT_ATOMS: atom_id res chain seq x y z
N HIS A 1 4.59 -26.22 -4.87
CA HIS A 1 5.79 -26.25 -4.02
C HIS A 1 6.43 -24.87 -3.78
N THR A 2 6.40 -23.96 -4.73
CA THR A 2 6.99 -22.60 -4.63
C THR A 2 6.22 -21.68 -3.67
N GLN A 3 4.91 -21.75 -3.63
CA GLN A 3 4.06 -20.90 -2.77
C GLN A 3 4.25 -21.23 -1.28
N ARG A 4 4.35 -22.52 -0.91
CA ARG A 4 4.64 -22.94 0.48
C ARG A 4 6.06 -22.58 0.93
N ARG A 5 7.04 -22.54 0.02
CA ARG A 5 8.41 -22.08 0.35
C ARG A 5 8.44 -20.57 0.62
N ARG A 6 7.74 -19.77 -0.19
CA ARG A 6 7.63 -18.32 0.02
C ARG A 6 6.93 -17.99 1.34
N GLN A 7 5.82 -18.67 1.67
CA GLN A 7 5.13 -18.49 2.96
C GLN A 7 6.03 -18.83 4.15
N ARG A 8 6.79 -19.93 4.11
CA ARG A 8 7.72 -20.29 5.19
C ARG A 8 8.86 -19.28 5.34
N GLN A 9 9.40 -18.76 4.24
CA GLN A 9 10.44 -17.72 4.30
C GLN A 9 9.90 -16.42 4.84
N MET A 10 8.67 -16.03 4.53
CA MET A 10 8.01 -14.85 5.11
C MET A 10 7.81 -15.02 6.62
N CYS A 11 7.27 -16.14 7.08
CA CYS A 11 7.07 -16.36 8.52
C CYS A 11 8.38 -16.33 9.33
N ILE A 12 9.46 -16.93 8.82
CA ILE A 12 10.78 -16.91 9.50
C ILE A 12 11.33 -15.49 9.54
N ARG A 13 11.30 -14.77 8.43
CA ARG A 13 11.76 -13.38 8.36
C ARG A 13 10.95 -12.50 9.32
N ASP A 14 9.63 -12.61 9.31
CA ASP A 14 8.75 -11.80 10.14
C ASP A 14 9.00 -12.04 11.63
N SER A 15 9.21 -13.29 12.05
CA SER A 15 9.57 -13.62 13.43
C SER A 15 10.93 -13.05 13.83
N MET A 16 11.94 -13.16 12.95
CA MET A 16 13.28 -12.62 13.20
C MET A 16 13.26 -11.08 13.28
N ASP A 17 12.47 -10.41 12.45
CA ASP A 17 12.30 -8.96 12.48
C ASP A 17 11.78 -8.49 13.85
N LEU A 18 10.81 -9.20 14.44
CA LEU A 18 10.23 -8.84 15.72
C LEU A 18 11.24 -8.96 16.87
N ASP A 19 12.03 -10.03 16.85
CA ASP A 19 13.07 -10.29 17.87
C ASP A 19 14.30 -9.38 17.69
N ALA A 20 14.58 -8.91 16.48
CA ALA A 20 15.70 -8.03 16.18
C ALA A 20 15.52 -6.59 16.72
N CYS A 21 14.32 -6.21 17.15
CA CYS A 21 14.03 -4.86 17.59
C CYS A 21 14.83 -4.46 18.84
N THR A 22 15.74 -3.50 18.70
CA THR A 22 16.58 -2.96 19.79
C THR A 22 15.88 -1.87 20.61
N VAL A 23 14.60 -1.62 20.37
CA VAL A 23 13.77 -0.61 21.09
C VAL A 23 14.35 0.81 21.05
N CYS A 24 15.17 1.13 20.05
CA CYS A 24 15.91 2.40 19.99
C CYS A 24 15.06 3.64 19.69
N GLY A 25 13.81 3.50 19.24
CA GLY A 25 12.86 4.60 19.00
C GLY A 25 13.10 5.45 17.75
N ARG A 26 14.10 5.13 16.91
CA ARG A 26 14.38 5.91 15.68
C ARG A 26 13.19 5.93 14.72
N CYS A 27 12.49 4.80 14.54
CA CYS A 27 11.29 4.70 13.69
C CYS A 27 10.16 5.60 14.18
N THR A 28 9.97 5.75 15.49
CA THR A 28 9.01 6.67 16.09
C THR A 28 9.36 8.12 15.78
N SER A 29 10.66 8.50 15.94
CA SER A 29 11.11 9.88 15.76
C SER A 29 10.99 10.42 14.33
N VAL A 30 10.95 9.56 13.31
CA VAL A 30 10.80 9.96 11.90
C VAL A 30 9.39 9.75 11.36
N CYS A 31 8.49 9.15 12.14
CA CYS A 31 7.15 8.86 11.68
C CYS A 31 6.30 10.14 11.57
N PRO A 32 5.83 10.53 10.36
CA PRO A 32 5.04 11.74 10.19
C PRO A 32 3.70 11.69 10.93
N ALA A 33 3.08 10.50 11.04
CA ALA A 33 1.85 10.32 11.79
C ALA A 33 2.08 10.56 13.30
N ASN A 34 3.13 10.00 13.87
CA ASN A 34 3.48 10.20 15.28
C ASN A 34 3.82 11.67 15.57
N GLN A 35 4.64 12.30 14.71
CA GLN A 35 5.03 13.71 14.87
C GLN A 35 3.83 14.69 14.80
N THR A 36 2.76 14.32 14.13
CA THR A 36 1.51 15.10 14.05
C THR A 36 0.51 14.76 15.13
N GLY A 37 0.90 13.97 16.13
CA GLY A 37 0.04 13.61 17.28
C GLY A 37 -0.99 12.53 16.99
N LYS A 38 -0.84 11.76 15.91
CA LYS A 38 -1.65 10.57 15.66
C LYS A 38 -1.25 9.42 16.58
N SER A 39 -2.17 8.49 16.81
CA SER A 39 -2.00 7.35 17.71
C SER A 39 -0.91 6.34 17.30
N LEU A 40 -0.44 6.38 16.04
CA LEU A 40 0.56 5.43 15.54
C LEU A 40 1.96 5.68 16.11
N ASP A 41 2.52 4.66 16.74
CA ASP A 41 3.96 4.54 17.03
C ASP A 41 4.52 3.28 16.34
N PRO A 42 5.38 3.41 15.30
CA PRO A 42 5.91 2.26 14.57
C PRO A 42 6.69 1.28 15.44
N ARG A 43 7.37 1.76 16.49
CA ARG A 43 8.08 0.90 17.46
C ARG A 43 7.09 0.05 18.24
N GLU A 44 6.01 0.66 18.76
CA GLU A 44 4.99 -0.05 19.52
C GLU A 44 4.27 -1.11 18.68
N ILE A 45 4.07 -0.88 17.38
CA ILE A 45 3.52 -1.91 16.47
C ILE A 45 4.39 -3.18 16.52
N ILE A 46 5.73 -3.05 16.37
CA ILE A 46 6.65 -4.20 16.40
C ILE A 46 6.63 -4.88 17.77
N LEU A 47 6.67 -4.12 18.86
CA LEU A 47 6.67 -4.67 20.21
C LEU A 47 5.35 -5.42 20.52
N LYS A 48 4.21 -4.84 20.17
CA LYS A 48 2.89 -5.46 20.36
C LYS A 48 2.76 -6.77 19.57
N VAL A 49 3.20 -6.80 18.31
CA VAL A 49 3.18 -8.04 17.48
C VAL A 49 4.13 -9.08 18.06
N GLY A 50 5.34 -8.68 18.48
CA GLY A 50 6.31 -9.59 19.14
C GLY A 50 5.77 -10.20 20.43
N GLN A 51 5.06 -9.42 21.24
CA GLN A 51 4.39 -9.91 22.46
C GLN A 51 3.32 -10.95 22.15
N VAL A 52 2.43 -10.67 21.17
CA VAL A 52 1.42 -11.64 20.74
C VAL A 52 2.06 -12.93 20.25
N MET A 53 3.11 -12.83 19.46
CA MET A 53 3.85 -14.00 18.97
C MET A 53 4.47 -14.81 20.13
N SER A 54 5.09 -14.16 21.12
CA SER A 54 5.70 -14.83 22.26
C SER A 54 4.67 -15.50 23.18
N GLU A 55 3.49 -14.94 23.30
CA GLU A 55 2.39 -15.50 24.10
C GLU A 55 1.64 -16.63 23.38
N SER A 56 1.58 -16.59 22.05
CA SER A 56 0.98 -17.63 21.22
C SER A 56 1.93 -18.80 20.92
N GLY A 57 3.24 -18.56 21.06
CA GLY A 57 4.26 -19.57 20.88
C GLY A 57 4.40 -20.43 22.15
N GLU A 58 3.88 -21.66 22.14
CA GLU A 58 4.44 -22.67 23.03
C GLU A 58 5.91 -22.85 22.65
N PRO A 59 6.86 -22.78 23.62
CA PRO A 59 8.22 -23.24 23.36
C PRO A 59 8.12 -24.71 22.91
N PRO A 60 8.95 -25.16 21.95
CA PRO A 60 8.97 -26.57 21.56
C PRO A 60 9.22 -27.38 22.84
N VAL A 61 8.17 -28.02 23.34
CA VAL A 61 8.27 -28.88 24.51
C VAL A 61 9.24 -30.00 24.13
N PRO A 62 10.37 -30.16 24.84
CA PRO A 62 11.14 -31.40 24.69
C PRO A 62 10.17 -32.52 25.00
N ALA A 63 10.06 -33.49 24.11
CA ALA A 63 9.16 -34.61 24.22
C ALA A 63 9.52 -35.45 25.47
N THR A 64 9.08 -35.01 26.63
CA THR A 64 8.94 -35.80 27.83
C THR A 64 7.47 -35.90 28.09
N ILE A 65 6.96 -37.05 27.66
CA ILE A 65 5.64 -37.59 27.92
C ILE A 65 5.28 -37.37 29.39
N THR A 66 4.22 -36.64 29.67
CA THR A 66 3.20 -36.99 30.65
C THR A 66 2.16 -35.87 30.80
N THR A 67 0.93 -36.29 30.59
CA THR A 67 -0.39 -35.72 30.91
C THR A 67 -1.06 -34.83 29.88
N PRO A 68 -2.23 -35.26 29.36
CA PRO A 68 -3.09 -34.44 28.52
C PRO A 68 -3.91 -33.50 29.41
N GLY A 69 -3.39 -32.28 29.59
CA GLY A 69 -4.21 -31.16 30.03
C GLY A 69 -4.74 -30.42 28.79
N PRO A 70 -5.93 -29.79 28.88
CA PRO A 70 -6.40 -28.97 27.76
C PRO A 70 -5.41 -27.85 27.48
N LEU A 71 -4.85 -27.84 26.28
CA LEU A 71 -4.03 -26.78 25.76
C LEU A 71 -4.82 -25.47 25.86
N LYS A 72 -4.47 -24.62 26.82
CA LYS A 72 -4.92 -23.24 26.83
C LYS A 72 -4.15 -22.52 25.73
N VAL A 73 -4.65 -22.55 24.52
CA VAL A 73 -4.27 -21.63 23.47
C VAL A 73 -4.78 -20.27 23.96
N ASN A 74 -3.92 -19.48 24.57
CA ASN A 74 -4.18 -18.07 24.77
C ASN A 74 -4.08 -17.43 23.38
N SER A 75 -5.20 -17.42 22.65
CA SER A 75 -5.32 -16.71 21.39
C SER A 75 -5.42 -15.21 21.70
N SER A 76 -4.31 -14.58 22.07
CA SER A 76 -4.28 -13.12 22.07
C SER A 76 -4.28 -12.67 20.62
N ASN A 77 -5.42 -12.18 20.16
CA ASN A 77 -5.56 -11.60 18.84
C ASN A 77 -4.73 -10.31 18.79
N VAL A 78 -3.92 -10.12 17.75
CA VAL A 78 -3.10 -8.92 17.55
C VAL A 78 -3.95 -7.63 17.56
N PHE A 79 -5.18 -7.69 17.10
CA PHE A 79 -6.14 -6.58 17.05
C PHE A 79 -6.76 -6.22 18.42
N GLU A 80 -6.52 -7.00 19.46
CA GLU A 80 -6.81 -6.60 20.84
C GLU A 80 -5.77 -5.60 21.38
N ARG A 81 -4.57 -5.56 20.79
CA ARG A 81 -3.45 -4.70 21.21
C ARG A 81 -3.15 -3.56 20.26
N ILE A 82 -3.44 -3.75 18.97
CA ILE A 82 -3.23 -2.77 17.91
C ILE A 82 -4.59 -2.33 17.41
N THR A 83 -4.89 -1.05 17.61
CA THR A 83 -6.19 -0.50 17.22
C THR A 83 -6.25 -0.24 15.71
N SER A 84 -7.45 -0.29 15.15
CA SER A 84 -7.71 0.11 13.77
C SER A 84 -7.22 1.53 13.49
N GLU A 85 -7.41 2.47 14.44
CA GLU A 85 -6.93 3.85 14.33
C GLU A 85 -5.40 3.93 14.17
N GLU A 86 -4.62 3.15 14.95
CA GLU A 86 -3.16 3.11 14.80
C GLU A 86 -2.77 2.65 13.38
N LEU A 87 -3.42 1.62 12.86
CA LEU A 87 -3.14 1.10 11.53
C LEU A 87 -3.50 2.09 10.41
N TRP A 88 -4.66 2.72 10.50
CA TRP A 88 -5.12 3.66 9.47
C TRP A 88 -4.40 5.02 9.53
N ALA A 89 -3.74 5.37 10.64
CA ALA A 89 -2.89 6.56 10.73
C ALA A 89 -1.60 6.46 9.89
N CYS A 90 -1.17 5.25 9.49
CA CYS A 90 0.04 5.06 8.69
C CYS A 90 -0.11 5.60 7.27
N THR A 91 0.81 6.49 6.86
CA THR A 91 0.86 7.09 5.51
C THR A 91 1.60 6.21 4.48
N SER A 92 2.09 5.04 4.87
CA SER A 92 2.85 4.11 4.03
C SER A 92 4.12 4.73 3.39
N CYS A 93 4.79 5.64 4.10
CA CYS A 93 5.94 6.39 3.58
C CYS A 93 7.29 5.65 3.69
N ARG A 94 7.37 4.51 4.39
CA ARG A 94 8.58 3.71 4.65
C ARG A 94 9.70 4.40 5.45
N ALA A 95 9.50 5.60 5.98
CA ALA A 95 10.53 6.29 6.78
C ALA A 95 11.01 5.46 7.99
N CYS A 96 10.10 4.68 8.60
CA CYS A 96 10.41 3.80 9.71
C CYS A 96 11.30 2.61 9.30
N ASP A 97 11.11 2.05 8.11
CA ASP A 97 11.92 0.95 7.57
C ASP A 97 13.33 1.44 7.26
N GLU A 98 13.42 2.58 6.55
CA GLU A 98 14.68 3.19 6.10
C GLU A 98 15.61 3.57 7.25
N ILE A 99 15.05 4.11 8.35
CA ILE A 99 15.85 4.54 9.50
C ILE A 99 16.23 3.38 10.45
N CYS A 100 15.64 2.21 10.27
CA CYS A 100 15.84 1.09 11.18
C CYS A 100 17.28 0.53 11.07
N PRO A 101 18.08 0.55 12.16
CA PRO A 101 19.48 0.09 12.11
C PRO A 101 19.64 -1.42 11.90
N VAL A 102 18.56 -2.16 12.07
CA VAL A 102 18.49 -3.63 11.89
C VAL A 102 17.54 -4.03 10.75
N ASN A 103 17.14 -3.07 9.92
CA ASN A 103 16.36 -3.26 8.69
C ASN A 103 15.00 -3.98 8.88
N ILE A 104 14.29 -3.69 9.97
CA ILE A 104 12.95 -4.23 10.18
C ILE A 104 11.98 -3.59 9.19
N GLU A 105 11.24 -4.39 8.45
CA GLU A 105 10.19 -3.95 7.52
C GLU A 105 8.86 -3.74 8.26
N ILE A 106 8.77 -2.61 8.97
CA ILE A 106 7.63 -2.27 9.83
C ILE A 106 6.37 -2.03 9.00
N LEU A 107 6.52 -1.36 7.86
CA LEU A 107 5.39 -1.08 6.98
C LEU A 107 4.74 -2.36 6.46
N ASP A 108 5.51 -3.38 6.13
CA ASP A 108 4.96 -4.64 5.63
C ASP A 108 4.04 -5.30 6.66
N LYS A 109 4.39 -5.24 7.97
CA LYS A 109 3.51 -5.73 9.05
C LYS A 109 2.20 -4.95 9.11
N ILE A 110 2.26 -3.62 8.96
CA ILE A 110 1.07 -2.76 8.93
C ILE A 110 0.19 -3.09 7.72
N LEU A 111 0.80 -3.28 6.54
CA LEU A 111 0.06 -3.61 5.32
C LEU A 111 -0.60 -5.00 5.41
N ASP A 112 0.07 -5.98 6.03
CA ASP A 112 -0.51 -7.30 6.23
C ASP A 112 -1.71 -7.26 7.19
N MET A 113 -1.63 -6.48 8.26
CA MET A 113 -2.77 -6.26 9.15
C MET A 113 -3.91 -5.52 8.46
N ARG A 114 -3.63 -4.48 7.66
CA ARG A 114 -4.66 -3.82 6.83
C ARG A 114 -5.30 -4.77 5.83
N ARG A 115 -4.51 -5.66 5.23
CA ARG A 115 -5.02 -6.67 4.29
C ARG A 115 -5.97 -7.63 4.97
N HIS A 116 -5.66 -8.05 6.19
CA HIS A 116 -6.57 -8.87 7.00
C HIS A 116 -7.87 -8.12 7.31
N LEU A 117 -7.77 -6.89 7.81
CA LEU A 117 -8.96 -6.07 8.12
C LEU A 117 -9.81 -5.82 6.86
N ALA A 118 -9.20 -5.48 5.73
CA ALA A 118 -9.94 -5.17 4.51
C ALA A 118 -10.60 -6.39 3.85
N LEU A 119 -9.90 -7.54 3.80
CA LEU A 119 -10.36 -8.71 3.05
C LEU A 119 -11.11 -9.73 3.91
N MET A 120 -10.79 -9.83 5.19
CA MET A 120 -11.40 -10.86 6.08
C MET A 120 -12.45 -10.27 7.00
N GLU A 121 -12.26 -9.07 7.51
CA GLU A 121 -13.14 -8.44 8.48
C GLU A 121 -14.05 -7.36 7.86
N SER A 122 -13.73 -6.90 6.65
CA SER A 122 -14.38 -5.74 6.01
C SER A 122 -14.35 -4.48 6.90
N ASP A 123 -13.34 -4.38 7.77
CA ASP A 123 -13.12 -3.25 8.68
C ASP A 123 -12.13 -2.26 8.08
N PHE A 124 -12.65 -1.24 7.43
CA PHE A 124 -11.89 -0.13 6.85
C PHE A 124 -12.74 1.15 6.83
N PRO A 125 -12.11 2.35 6.75
CA PRO A 125 -12.83 3.61 6.62
C PRO A 125 -13.86 3.59 5.48
N SER A 126 -15.08 4.08 5.75
CA SER A 126 -16.22 4.00 4.81
C SER A 126 -15.94 4.65 3.45
N GLU A 127 -15.09 5.68 3.43
CA GLU A 127 -14.65 6.38 2.22
C GLU A 127 -13.89 5.45 1.27
N LEU A 128 -13.10 4.51 1.81
CA LEU A 128 -12.37 3.52 1.02
C LEU A 128 -13.31 2.57 0.29
N GLY A 129 -14.44 2.20 0.90
CA GLY A 129 -15.43 1.33 0.27
C GLY A 129 -15.93 1.89 -1.07
N LYS A 130 -16.22 3.19 -1.13
CA LYS A 130 -16.62 3.87 -2.38
C LYS A 130 -15.50 3.86 -3.41
N ALA A 131 -14.26 4.11 -2.98
CA ALA A 131 -13.11 4.10 -3.87
C ALA A 131 -12.83 2.69 -4.43
N TYR A 132 -12.98 1.63 -3.63
CA TYR A 132 -12.82 0.25 -4.10
C TYR A 132 -13.85 -0.10 -5.17
N VAL A 133 -15.13 0.18 -4.92
CA VAL A 133 -16.21 -0.04 -5.89
C VAL A 133 -15.95 0.75 -7.19
N ALA A 134 -15.50 1.98 -7.08
CA ALA A 134 -15.15 2.81 -8.23
C ALA A 134 -13.95 2.23 -9.02
N MET A 135 -12.91 1.75 -8.33
CA MET A 135 -11.77 1.11 -8.97
C MET A 135 -12.15 -0.20 -9.69
N GLU A 136 -13.00 -1.03 -9.08
CA GLU A 136 -13.48 -2.28 -9.69
C GLU A 136 -14.31 -2.03 -10.96
N ASN A 137 -15.22 -1.04 -10.92
CA ASN A 137 -16.18 -0.83 -12.00
C ASN A 137 -15.68 0.14 -13.07
N SER A 138 -14.85 1.11 -12.73
CA SER A 138 -14.43 2.20 -13.62
C SER A 138 -12.91 2.27 -13.79
N SER A 139 -12.15 1.35 -13.20
CA SER A 139 -10.69 1.32 -13.24
C SER A 139 -10.03 2.62 -12.74
N ASN A 140 -10.74 3.38 -11.89
CA ASN A 140 -10.21 4.56 -11.21
C ASN A 140 -10.99 4.87 -9.93
N PRO A 141 -10.36 5.47 -8.89
CA PRO A 141 -11.01 5.71 -7.60
C PRO A 141 -12.07 6.82 -7.60
N TRP A 142 -12.19 7.62 -8.67
CA TRP A 142 -13.23 8.65 -8.84
C TRP A 142 -14.53 8.11 -9.43
N GLY A 143 -14.52 6.90 -10.02
CA GLY A 143 -15.67 6.35 -10.74
C GLY A 143 -15.98 7.09 -12.05
N ALA A 144 -15.01 7.86 -12.56
CA ALA A 144 -15.15 8.63 -13.78
C ALA A 144 -15.09 7.72 -15.01
N SER A 145 -15.70 8.17 -16.12
CA SER A 145 -15.60 7.45 -17.39
C SER A 145 -14.17 7.45 -17.93
N GLN A 146 -13.70 6.34 -18.46
CA GLN A 146 -12.39 6.26 -19.11
C GLN A 146 -12.28 7.20 -20.33
N ASN A 147 -13.38 7.49 -20.99
CA ASN A 147 -13.40 8.46 -22.11
C ASN A 147 -13.09 9.90 -21.65
N ASP A 148 -13.31 10.19 -20.36
CA ASP A 148 -13.06 11.51 -19.79
C ASP A 148 -11.59 11.75 -19.42
N ARG A 149 -10.72 10.72 -19.58
CA ARG A 149 -9.30 10.83 -19.26
C ARG A 149 -8.54 11.87 -20.07
N LEU A 150 -9.03 12.25 -21.22
CA LEU A 150 -8.42 13.26 -22.08
C LEU A 150 -9.02 14.66 -21.92
N LYS A 151 -10.06 14.85 -21.10
CA LYS A 151 -10.69 16.18 -20.90
C LYS A 151 -9.70 17.26 -20.47
N TRP A 152 -8.63 16.90 -19.76
CA TRP A 152 -7.61 17.85 -19.38
C TRP A 152 -6.87 18.49 -20.59
N THR A 153 -6.94 17.90 -21.78
CA THR A 153 -6.28 18.41 -22.99
C THR A 153 -7.11 19.48 -23.71
N GLU A 154 -8.41 19.59 -23.42
CA GLU A 154 -9.35 20.44 -24.18
C GLU A 154 -8.96 21.93 -24.25
N ASP A 155 -8.30 22.45 -23.20
CA ASP A 155 -7.89 23.87 -23.13
C ASP A 155 -6.41 24.08 -23.52
N LEU A 156 -5.72 23.08 -24.06
CA LEU A 156 -4.36 23.24 -24.54
C LEU A 156 -4.34 23.80 -25.95
N ASP A 157 -3.35 24.65 -26.24
CA ASP A 157 -3.11 25.25 -27.57
C ASP A 157 -2.38 24.32 -28.56
N PHE A 158 -2.17 23.07 -28.16
CA PHE A 158 -1.54 22.01 -28.95
C PHE A 158 -2.20 20.67 -28.71
N GLU A 159 -2.09 19.80 -29.71
CA GLU A 159 -2.57 18.42 -29.61
C GLU A 159 -1.59 17.55 -28.80
N VAL A 160 -2.14 16.75 -27.87
CA VAL A 160 -1.39 15.74 -27.11
C VAL A 160 -1.55 14.39 -27.81
N PRO A 161 -0.47 13.80 -28.31
CA PRO A 161 -0.57 12.52 -29.04
C PRO A 161 -0.96 11.39 -28.12
N VAL A 162 -1.86 10.53 -28.59
CA VAL A 162 -2.29 9.31 -27.91
C VAL A 162 -1.62 8.10 -28.58
N ILE A 163 -0.97 7.28 -27.76
CA ILE A 163 -0.25 6.10 -28.24
C ILE A 163 -1.20 4.94 -28.55
N ASP A 164 -0.97 4.26 -29.65
CA ASP A 164 -1.63 3.02 -30.02
C ASP A 164 -0.63 2.01 -30.62
N GLU A 165 -1.12 0.87 -31.09
CA GLU A 165 -0.29 -0.20 -31.65
C GLU A 165 0.43 0.21 -32.95
N SER A 166 -0.08 1.23 -33.66
CA SER A 166 0.46 1.66 -34.95
C SER A 166 1.55 2.72 -34.85
N ASN A 167 1.56 3.52 -33.74
CA ASN A 167 2.44 4.68 -33.59
C ASN A 167 3.37 4.59 -32.38
N PHE A 168 3.39 3.47 -31.69
CA PHE A 168 4.14 3.31 -30.43
C PHE A 168 5.66 3.54 -30.60
N GLU A 169 6.24 3.23 -31.76
CA GLU A 169 7.66 3.44 -32.05
C GLU A 169 8.01 4.89 -32.41
N GLU A 170 7.04 5.78 -32.58
CA GLU A 170 7.23 7.18 -32.96
C GLU A 170 7.61 8.08 -31.77
N TYR A 171 7.42 7.59 -30.54
CA TYR A 171 7.61 8.35 -29.31
C TYR A 171 8.70 7.76 -28.42
N ASP A 172 9.54 8.66 -27.89
CA ASP A 172 10.63 8.28 -26.99
C ASP A 172 10.13 8.03 -25.54
N TYR A 173 9.02 8.68 -25.15
CA TYR A 173 8.52 8.67 -23.77
C TYR A 173 7.02 8.47 -23.73
N LEU A 174 6.59 7.63 -22.79
CA LEU A 174 5.20 7.55 -22.36
C LEU A 174 4.99 8.47 -21.16
N TYR A 175 4.14 9.49 -21.32
CA TYR A 175 3.72 10.30 -20.20
C TYR A 175 2.50 9.66 -19.52
N TRP A 176 2.75 8.98 -18.40
CA TRP A 176 1.71 8.39 -17.56
C TRP A 176 1.07 9.48 -16.72
N ILE A 177 -0.20 9.77 -16.96
CA ILE A 177 -0.95 10.86 -16.30
C ILE A 177 -1.37 10.46 -14.88
N GLY A 178 -1.81 9.23 -14.72
CA GLY A 178 -2.42 8.75 -13.49
C GLY A 178 -3.85 9.26 -13.29
N CYS A 179 -4.57 8.61 -12.39
CA CYS A 179 -5.98 8.97 -12.16
C CYS A 179 -6.13 10.38 -11.56
N ALA A 180 -5.23 10.77 -10.64
CA ALA A 180 -5.25 12.11 -10.05
C ALA A 180 -4.99 13.20 -11.09
N GLY A 181 -4.02 12.98 -11.98
CA GLY A 181 -3.70 13.94 -13.06
C GLY A 181 -4.82 14.10 -14.09
N ALA A 182 -5.66 13.05 -14.27
CA ALA A 182 -6.77 13.08 -15.22
C ALA A 182 -8.08 13.64 -14.61
N PHE A 183 -8.36 13.38 -13.31
CA PHE A 183 -9.69 13.59 -12.75
C PHE A 183 -9.73 14.51 -11.51
N ASP A 184 -8.60 14.83 -10.88
CA ASP A 184 -8.58 15.72 -9.72
C ASP A 184 -8.33 17.17 -10.17
N ASP A 185 -9.30 18.05 -9.93
CA ASP A 185 -9.24 19.46 -10.31
C ASP A 185 -7.97 20.18 -9.80
N ARG A 186 -7.39 19.75 -8.70
CA ARG A 186 -6.15 20.31 -8.15
C ARG A 186 -4.90 19.83 -8.90
N ASN A 187 -4.94 18.62 -9.46
CA ASN A 187 -3.80 18.02 -10.16
C ASN A 187 -3.84 18.22 -11.68
N VAL A 188 -5.02 18.42 -12.28
CA VAL A 188 -5.17 18.71 -13.71
C VAL A 188 -4.29 19.88 -14.17
N PRO A 189 -4.20 21.04 -13.46
CA PRO A 189 -3.28 22.12 -13.83
C PRO A 189 -1.81 21.70 -13.86
N VAL A 190 -1.38 20.82 -12.95
CA VAL A 190 -0.02 20.27 -12.94
C VAL A 190 0.22 19.41 -14.18
N THR A 191 -0.74 18.54 -14.55
CA THR A 191 -0.67 17.72 -15.76
C THR A 191 -0.53 18.58 -17.01
N LYS A 192 -1.35 19.65 -17.14
CA LYS A 192 -1.25 20.63 -18.24
C LYS A 192 0.12 21.31 -18.30
N ALA A 193 0.63 21.73 -17.15
CA ALA A 193 1.94 22.39 -17.06
C ALA A 193 3.07 21.44 -17.49
N VAL A 194 3.05 20.18 -17.04
CA VAL A 194 4.05 19.18 -17.45
C VAL A 194 4.00 18.93 -18.96
N ALA A 195 2.81 18.70 -19.53
CA ALA A 195 2.62 18.51 -20.97
C ALA A 195 3.14 19.71 -21.78
N THR A 196 2.85 20.93 -21.31
CA THR A 196 3.35 22.17 -21.94
C THR A 196 4.87 22.27 -21.89
N LEU A 197 5.50 21.91 -20.77
CA LEU A 197 6.95 21.90 -20.63
C LEU A 197 7.60 20.87 -21.56
N LEU A 198 7.06 19.65 -21.63
CA LEU A 198 7.53 18.61 -22.55
C LEU A 198 7.45 19.08 -24.01
N LYS A 199 6.32 19.69 -24.40
CA LYS A 199 6.14 20.25 -25.74
C LYS A 199 7.17 21.35 -26.06
N ARG A 200 7.38 22.30 -25.13
CA ARG A 200 8.35 23.39 -25.27
C ARG A 200 9.81 22.91 -25.33
N ALA A 201 10.09 21.83 -24.60
CA ALA A 201 11.42 21.20 -24.62
C ALA A 201 11.68 20.36 -25.88
N GLY A 202 10.69 20.19 -26.75
CA GLY A 202 10.82 19.38 -27.96
C GLY A 202 10.92 17.86 -27.66
N VAL A 203 10.42 17.42 -26.50
CA VAL A 203 10.44 16.01 -26.12
C VAL A 203 9.37 15.26 -26.91
N SER A 204 9.75 14.14 -27.52
CA SER A 204 8.84 13.23 -28.20
C SER A 204 8.14 12.37 -27.16
N TYR A 205 6.84 12.63 -26.89
CA TYR A 205 6.06 11.90 -25.91
C TYR A 205 4.62 11.68 -26.37
N ALA A 206 3.98 10.65 -25.81
CA ALA A 206 2.56 10.38 -26.00
C ALA A 206 1.92 9.94 -24.66
N VAL A 207 0.59 9.94 -24.62
CA VAL A 207 -0.21 9.46 -23.47
C VAL A 207 -1.03 8.24 -23.86
N LEU A 208 -1.45 7.40 -22.89
CA LEU A 208 -2.30 6.24 -23.14
C LEU A 208 -3.79 6.62 -23.37
N GLY A 209 -4.19 7.80 -22.90
CA GLY A 209 -5.58 8.24 -22.99
C GLY A 209 -6.56 7.27 -22.32
N PRO A 210 -7.68 6.89 -23.02
CA PRO A 210 -8.68 6.00 -22.43
C PRO A 210 -8.18 4.58 -22.10
N LYS A 211 -7.02 4.17 -22.62
CA LYS A 211 -6.40 2.86 -22.29
C LYS A 211 -5.69 2.86 -20.94
N GLU A 212 -5.40 4.03 -20.38
CA GLU A 212 -4.75 4.15 -19.10
C GLU A 212 -5.73 3.78 -17.96
N VAL A 213 -5.31 2.88 -17.06
CA VAL A 213 -6.09 2.47 -15.89
C VAL A 213 -5.39 2.90 -14.59
N CYS A 214 -6.05 2.78 -13.46
CA CYS A 214 -5.43 2.99 -12.16
C CYS A 214 -4.33 1.96 -11.92
N THR A 215 -3.21 2.39 -11.34
CA THR A 215 -2.12 1.46 -10.93
C THR A 215 -2.49 0.56 -9.76
N GLY A 216 -3.65 0.78 -9.11
CA GLY A 216 -4.05 0.04 -7.93
C GLY A 216 -3.24 0.35 -6.65
N ASP A 217 -2.29 1.29 -6.69
CA ASP A 217 -1.41 1.62 -5.55
C ASP A 217 -2.21 1.96 -4.29
N SER A 218 -3.27 2.74 -4.40
CA SER A 218 -4.14 3.08 -3.27
C SER A 218 -4.84 1.85 -2.67
N ALA A 219 -5.31 0.91 -3.49
CA ALA A 219 -5.91 -0.34 -3.04
C ALA A 219 -4.87 -1.20 -2.30
N ARG A 220 -3.65 -1.33 -2.85
CA ARG A 220 -2.57 -2.08 -2.23
C ARG A 220 -2.18 -1.51 -0.87
N ARG A 221 -1.98 -0.19 -0.76
CA ARG A 221 -1.60 0.48 0.49
C ARG A 221 -2.68 0.41 1.57
N THR A 222 -3.92 0.27 1.16
CA THR A 222 -5.06 0.11 2.08
C THR A 222 -5.48 -1.34 2.30
N GLY A 223 -4.71 -2.31 1.79
CA GLY A 223 -4.88 -3.74 2.05
C GLY A 223 -5.85 -4.46 1.12
N ASN A 224 -6.49 -3.78 0.15
CA ASN A 224 -7.34 -4.46 -0.81
C ASN A 224 -6.50 -5.03 -1.97
N GLU A 225 -5.82 -6.13 -1.68
CA GLU A 225 -4.96 -6.84 -2.63
C GLU A 225 -5.74 -7.36 -3.85
N PHE A 226 -7.02 -7.71 -3.68
CA PHE A 226 -7.86 -8.19 -4.78
C PHE A 226 -8.04 -7.13 -5.87
N VAL A 227 -8.46 -5.92 -5.47
CA VAL A 227 -8.62 -4.79 -6.40
C VAL A 227 -7.28 -4.39 -7.01
N PHE A 228 -6.20 -4.41 -6.22
CA PHE A 228 -4.87 -4.14 -6.74
C PHE A 228 -4.48 -5.09 -7.86
N GLN A 229 -4.65 -6.39 -7.68
CA GLN A 229 -4.27 -7.40 -8.69
C GLN A 229 -5.15 -7.39 -9.94
N GLN A 230 -6.35 -6.84 -9.86
CA GLN A 230 -7.20 -6.62 -11.04
C GLN A 230 -6.73 -5.46 -11.92
N LEU A 231 -6.06 -4.46 -11.31
CA LEU A 231 -5.65 -3.23 -11.99
C LEU A 231 -4.17 -3.24 -12.42
N ALA A 232 -3.33 -4.08 -11.81
CA ALA A 232 -1.87 -4.14 -12.03
C ALA A 232 -1.47 -5.13 -13.20
#